data_23210c3833c85c414f919160e65eb368
#
_entry.id   23210c3833c85c414f919160e65eb368
#
_cell.length_a   1.000
_cell.length_b   1.000
_cell.length_c   1.000
_cell.angle_alpha   90.00
_cell.angle_beta   90.00
_cell.angle_gamma   90.00
#
_symmetry.space_group_name_H-M   'P 1'
#
loop_
_entity.id
_entity.type
_entity.pdbx_description
1 polymer ?
#
loop_
_entity_poly.entity_id
_entity_poly.type
_entity_poly.pdbx_seq_one_letter_code
_entity_poly.pdbx_strand_id
1 'polypeptide(L)'
;MIKYLANALIGGDGQIEKRNMSWNMIGSFLYALASMVLTIAVIQIVGEDEGGIFSFAYSTFGQHMFMVAYFGIRPFQITDTRRRFTFGEYLRLRLMTCGAALVAGLFYVTVINRDYAFVKAATVFLMVAYKVIDGFADAYEAEFQRDGRLYLTGKSNAFRTVLSVGVFLGCLNATHNLVGSCLAAVLAQLAGVCLFDFSVIGHLPQVDWEVRSGRVGLLFSVGPLVPVGSR
;
A
#
# COMPACT_ATOMS: atom_id res chain seq x y z
N MET A 1 -25.38 -5.00 -0.10
CA MET A 1 -24.57 -4.45 -1.20
C MET A 1 -23.10 -4.91 -1.10
N ILE A 2 -22.41 -4.69 0.01
CA ILE A 2 -20.99 -5.09 0.22
C ILE A 2 -20.77 -6.60 0.01
N LYS A 3 -21.66 -7.46 0.54
CA LYS A 3 -21.59 -8.92 0.41
C LYS A 3 -21.69 -9.40 -1.06
N TYR A 4 -22.50 -8.75 -1.89
CA TYR A 4 -22.61 -9.05 -3.32
C TYR A 4 -21.36 -8.61 -4.08
N LEU A 5 -20.80 -7.46 -3.75
CA LEU A 5 -19.53 -6.97 -4.31
C LEU A 5 -18.38 -7.91 -3.96
N ALA A 6 -18.24 -8.30 -2.69
CA ALA A 6 -17.19 -9.24 -2.27
C ALA A 6 -17.29 -10.59 -2.99
N ASN A 7 -18.49 -11.17 -3.08
CA ASN A 7 -18.70 -12.43 -3.80
C ASN A 7 -18.39 -12.31 -5.31
N ALA A 8 -18.74 -11.21 -5.94
CA ALA A 8 -18.42 -10.95 -7.36
C ALA A 8 -16.90 -10.77 -7.58
N LEU A 9 -16.20 -10.16 -6.62
CA LEU A 9 -14.75 -9.99 -6.67
C LEU A 9 -14.00 -11.29 -6.44
N ILE A 10 -14.45 -12.10 -5.48
CA ILE A 10 -13.87 -13.41 -5.18
C ILE A 10 -14.12 -14.39 -6.35
N GLY A 11 -15.34 -14.41 -6.90
CA GLY A 11 -15.68 -15.30 -8.04
C GLY A 11 -15.53 -16.80 -7.74
N GLY A 12 -15.85 -17.67 -8.70
CA GLY A 12 -15.71 -19.12 -8.55
C GLY A 12 -14.26 -19.62 -8.64
N ASP A 13 -14.01 -20.84 -8.13
CA ASP A 13 -12.68 -21.45 -8.04
C ASP A 13 -12.15 -22.02 -9.39
N GLY A 14 -12.90 -21.88 -10.46
CA GLY A 14 -12.48 -22.32 -11.80
C GLY A 14 -11.27 -21.52 -12.32
N GLN A 15 -10.22 -22.22 -12.74
CA GLN A 15 -9.01 -21.62 -13.34
C GLN A 15 -8.27 -20.61 -12.43
N ILE A 16 -8.17 -20.88 -11.12
CA ILE A 16 -7.50 -20.01 -10.13
C ILE A 16 -6.08 -19.62 -10.58
N GLU A 17 -5.27 -20.56 -11.07
CA GLU A 17 -3.88 -20.28 -11.49
C GLU A 17 -3.82 -19.26 -12.62
N LYS A 18 -4.67 -19.41 -13.64
CA LYS A 18 -4.72 -18.45 -14.75
C LYS A 18 -5.17 -17.06 -14.29
N ARG A 19 -6.15 -17.00 -13.37
CA ARG A 19 -6.61 -15.75 -12.76
C ARG A 19 -5.53 -15.10 -11.91
N ASN A 20 -4.80 -15.90 -11.10
CA ASN A 20 -3.69 -15.44 -10.29
C ASN A 20 -2.63 -14.77 -11.16
N MET A 21 -2.21 -15.42 -12.24
CA MET A 21 -1.22 -14.89 -13.16
C MET A 21 -1.71 -13.60 -13.85
N SER A 22 -2.89 -13.65 -14.47
CA SER A 22 -3.41 -12.53 -15.27
C SER A 22 -3.64 -11.28 -14.42
N TRP A 23 -4.33 -11.39 -13.28
CA TRP A 23 -4.64 -10.23 -12.44
C TRP A 23 -3.41 -9.66 -11.73
N ASN A 24 -2.47 -10.53 -11.33
CA ASN A 24 -1.21 -10.05 -10.74
C ASN A 24 -0.37 -9.26 -11.76
N MET A 25 -0.29 -9.75 -13.00
CA MET A 25 0.40 -9.02 -14.08
C MET A 25 -0.29 -7.69 -14.40
N ILE A 26 -1.62 -7.67 -14.51
CA ILE A 26 -2.40 -6.45 -14.78
C ILE A 26 -2.18 -5.43 -13.65
N GLY A 27 -2.31 -5.85 -12.38
CA GLY A 27 -2.12 -4.97 -11.23
C GLY A 27 -0.72 -4.37 -11.17
N SER A 28 0.30 -5.21 -11.35
CA SER A 28 1.71 -4.76 -11.35
C SER A 28 2.03 -3.83 -12.52
N PHE A 29 1.52 -4.14 -13.71
CA PHE A 29 1.70 -3.30 -14.89
C PHE A 29 1.02 -1.94 -14.75
N LEU A 30 -0.23 -1.92 -14.27
CA LEU A 30 -0.96 -0.68 -14.02
C LEU A 30 -0.26 0.19 -12.98
N TYR A 31 0.24 -0.42 -11.90
CA TYR A 31 1.00 0.32 -10.88
C TYR A 31 2.27 0.95 -11.44
N ALA A 32 3.06 0.20 -12.22
CA ALA A 32 4.27 0.70 -12.84
C ALA A 32 3.98 1.82 -13.86
N LEU A 33 2.98 1.60 -14.72
CA LEU A 33 2.55 2.59 -15.71
C LEU A 33 2.03 3.87 -15.04
N ALA A 34 1.21 3.73 -14.01
CA ALA A 34 0.68 4.85 -13.23
C ALA A 34 1.79 5.68 -12.59
N SER A 35 2.80 5.04 -12.02
CA SER A 35 3.95 5.73 -11.42
C SER A 35 4.73 6.57 -12.44
N MET A 36 4.91 6.04 -13.65
CA MET A 36 5.56 6.77 -14.74
C MET A 36 4.69 7.94 -15.23
N VAL A 37 3.40 7.68 -15.49
CA VAL A 37 2.46 8.69 -15.97
C VAL A 37 2.30 9.83 -14.96
N LEU A 38 2.20 9.51 -13.66
CA LEU A 38 2.10 10.52 -12.60
C LEU A 38 3.26 11.51 -12.65
N THR A 39 4.49 11.02 -12.71
CA THR A 39 5.68 11.89 -12.69
C THR A 39 5.68 12.85 -13.90
N ILE A 40 5.37 12.35 -15.10
CA ILE A 40 5.32 13.16 -16.32
C ILE A 40 4.15 14.15 -16.28
N ALA A 41 2.95 13.68 -15.92
CA ALA A 41 1.75 14.52 -15.93
C ALA A 41 1.85 15.68 -14.92
N VAL A 42 2.41 15.43 -13.73
CA VAL A 42 2.58 16.48 -12.72
C VAL A 42 3.50 17.58 -13.23
N ILE A 43 4.65 17.24 -13.82
CA ILE A 43 5.58 18.23 -14.39
C ILE A 43 4.90 19.04 -15.48
N GLN A 44 4.09 18.41 -16.32
CA GLN A 44 3.38 19.11 -17.41
C GLN A 44 2.28 20.05 -16.92
N ILE A 45 1.61 19.72 -15.79
CA ILE A 45 0.46 20.50 -15.29
C ILE A 45 0.92 21.65 -14.38
N VAL A 46 1.86 21.41 -13.46
CA VAL A 46 2.27 22.40 -12.44
C VAL A 46 3.69 22.95 -12.63
N GLY A 47 4.42 22.48 -13.64
CA GLY A 47 5.77 22.94 -13.97
C GLY A 47 6.88 22.13 -13.27
N GLU A 48 8.14 22.49 -13.61
CA GLU A 48 9.31 21.72 -13.18
C GLU A 48 9.58 21.78 -11.69
N ASP A 49 9.36 22.94 -11.06
CA ASP A 49 9.65 23.16 -9.63
C ASP A 49 8.75 22.28 -8.73
N GLU A 50 7.44 22.40 -8.87
CA GLU A 50 6.48 21.60 -8.11
C GLU A 50 6.50 20.13 -8.55
N GLY A 51 6.70 19.86 -9.84
CA GLY A 51 6.87 18.51 -10.37
C GLY A 51 8.11 17.82 -9.83
N GLY A 52 9.21 18.55 -9.65
CA GLY A 52 10.43 18.06 -8.99
C GLY A 52 10.20 17.71 -7.52
N ILE A 53 9.45 18.56 -6.79
CA ILE A 53 9.04 18.28 -5.40
C ILE A 53 8.22 17.00 -5.33
N PHE A 54 7.22 16.85 -6.21
CA PHE A 54 6.37 15.67 -6.26
C PHE A 54 7.18 14.40 -6.60
N SER A 55 8.04 14.47 -7.61
CA SER A 55 8.87 13.34 -8.03
C SER A 55 9.78 12.85 -6.90
N PHE A 56 10.44 13.75 -6.19
CA PHE A 56 11.22 13.42 -4.99
C PHE A 56 10.34 12.80 -3.91
N ALA A 57 9.20 13.43 -3.61
CA ALA A 57 8.29 12.99 -2.55
C ALA A 57 7.68 11.60 -2.83
N TYR A 58 7.28 11.34 -4.06
CA TYR A 58 6.61 10.10 -4.46
C TYR A 58 7.60 8.96 -4.75
N SER A 59 8.60 9.22 -5.62
CA SER A 59 9.46 8.16 -6.16
C SER A 59 10.71 7.90 -5.30
N THR A 60 11.19 8.90 -4.54
CA THR A 60 12.41 8.74 -3.73
C THR A 60 12.06 8.59 -2.26
N PHE A 61 11.66 9.66 -1.59
CA PHE A 61 11.48 9.64 -0.15
C PHE A 61 10.27 8.79 0.27
N GLY A 62 9.14 8.91 -0.44
CA GLY A 62 7.96 8.07 -0.19
C GLY A 62 8.25 6.58 -0.36
N GLN A 63 9.06 6.23 -1.36
CA GLN A 63 9.46 4.82 -1.57
C GLN A 63 10.34 4.29 -0.43
N HIS A 64 11.24 5.10 0.13
CA HIS A 64 12.00 4.69 1.32
C HIS A 64 11.08 4.49 2.53
N MET A 65 10.10 5.38 2.74
CA MET A 65 9.12 5.24 3.82
C MET A 65 8.19 4.03 3.60
N PHE A 66 7.86 3.71 2.36
CA PHE A 66 7.19 2.44 2.03
C PHE A 66 8.02 1.24 2.45
N MET A 67 9.34 1.23 2.21
CA MET A 67 10.20 0.12 2.64
C MET A 67 10.25 -0.03 4.16
N VAL A 68 10.23 1.07 4.91
CA VAL A 68 10.10 1.05 6.37
C VAL A 68 8.76 0.45 6.80
N ALA A 69 7.66 0.90 6.18
CA ALA A 69 6.32 0.36 6.45
C ALA A 69 6.19 -1.12 6.05
N TYR A 70 6.78 -1.51 4.92
CA TYR A 70 6.78 -2.87 4.40
C TYR A 70 7.57 -3.83 5.29
N PHE A 71 8.70 -3.40 5.83
CA PHE A 71 9.57 -4.12 6.78
C PHE A 71 9.98 -5.54 6.34
N GLY A 72 9.85 -5.88 5.07
CA GLY A 72 10.20 -7.21 4.53
C GLY A 72 9.37 -8.39 5.08
N ILE A 73 8.25 -8.14 5.77
CA ILE A 73 7.46 -9.19 6.43
C ILE A 73 6.61 -10.03 5.46
N ARG A 74 6.29 -9.49 4.27
CA ARG A 74 5.43 -10.17 3.29
C ARG A 74 5.95 -11.55 2.89
N PRO A 75 7.23 -11.75 2.50
CA PRO A 75 7.74 -13.08 2.16
C PRO A 75 7.54 -14.08 3.29
N PHE A 76 7.73 -13.64 4.54
CA PHE A 76 7.51 -14.49 5.71
C PHE A 76 6.04 -14.84 5.89
N GLN A 77 5.13 -13.87 5.76
CA GLN A 77 3.69 -14.10 5.86
C GLN A 77 3.20 -15.08 4.79
N ILE A 78 3.62 -14.93 3.55
CA ILE A 78 3.21 -15.79 2.43
C ILE A 78 3.70 -17.23 2.62
N THR A 79 4.91 -17.41 3.12
CA THR A 79 5.54 -18.73 3.30
C THR A 79 5.10 -19.45 4.58
N ASP A 80 4.43 -18.75 5.51
CA ASP A 80 3.86 -19.35 6.72
C ASP A 80 2.58 -20.14 6.42
N THR A 81 2.71 -21.19 5.60
CA THR A 81 1.59 -22.06 5.21
C THR A 81 1.01 -22.84 6.39
N ARG A 82 1.80 -23.06 7.44
CA ARG A 82 1.36 -23.72 8.67
C ARG A 82 0.59 -22.79 9.62
N ARG A 83 0.39 -21.53 9.22
CA ARG A 83 -0.31 -20.51 10.01
C ARG A 83 0.19 -20.43 11.45
N ARG A 84 1.53 -20.41 11.62
CA ARG A 84 2.18 -20.26 12.93
C ARG A 84 1.78 -18.95 13.59
N PHE A 85 1.67 -17.90 12.77
CA PHE A 85 1.19 -16.59 13.17
C PHE A 85 -0.17 -16.29 12.54
N THR A 86 -1.01 -15.59 13.29
CA THR A 86 -2.33 -15.17 12.85
C THR A 86 -2.24 -13.92 11.95
N PHE A 87 -3.29 -13.65 11.19
CA PHE A 87 -3.38 -12.42 10.43
C PHE A 87 -3.37 -11.19 11.35
N GLY A 88 -4.04 -11.27 12.51
CA GLY A 88 -4.04 -10.19 13.51
C GLY A 88 -2.65 -9.84 14.03
N GLU A 89 -1.76 -10.85 14.21
CA GLU A 89 -0.36 -10.62 14.63
C GLU A 89 0.45 -9.92 13.53
N TYR A 90 0.30 -10.33 12.26
CA TYR A 90 0.92 -9.65 11.10
C TYR A 90 0.42 -8.22 10.94
N LEU A 91 -0.89 -8.01 11.06
CA LEU A 91 -1.50 -6.69 10.93
C LEU A 91 -1.03 -5.74 12.05
N ARG A 92 -0.91 -6.23 13.28
CA ARG A 92 -0.39 -5.43 14.39
C ARG A 92 1.06 -4.99 14.16
N LEU A 93 1.92 -5.91 13.70
CA LEU A 93 3.29 -5.56 13.32
C LEU A 93 3.28 -4.50 12.19
N ARG A 94 2.45 -4.69 11.17
CA ARG A 94 2.32 -3.75 10.05
C ARG A 94 1.87 -2.36 10.52
N LEU A 95 0.93 -2.27 11.46
CA LEU A 95 0.52 -1.00 12.05
C LEU A 95 1.67 -0.30 12.77
N MET A 96 2.50 -1.04 13.51
CA MET A 96 3.67 -0.48 14.18
C MET A 96 4.70 0.06 13.17
N THR A 97 5.01 -0.69 12.11
CA THR A 97 5.97 -0.26 11.08
C THR A 97 5.43 0.90 10.24
N CYS A 98 4.13 0.92 9.93
CA CYS A 98 3.46 2.06 9.29
C CYS A 98 3.50 3.30 10.19
N GLY A 99 3.23 3.16 11.48
CA GLY A 99 3.35 4.24 12.46
C GLY A 99 4.78 4.80 12.53
N ALA A 100 5.78 3.91 12.57
CA ALA A 100 7.18 4.32 12.54
C ALA A 100 7.55 5.08 11.26
N ALA A 101 7.07 4.64 10.10
CA ALA A 101 7.30 5.32 8.83
C ALA A 101 6.65 6.72 8.78
N LEU A 102 5.42 6.87 9.31
CA LEU A 102 4.75 8.17 9.42
C LEU A 102 5.51 9.12 10.36
N VAL A 103 5.94 8.63 11.53
CA VAL A 103 6.73 9.42 12.49
C VAL A 103 8.06 9.84 11.88
N ALA A 104 8.75 8.93 11.18
CA ALA A 104 10.00 9.24 10.49
C ALA A 104 9.78 10.29 9.38
N GLY A 105 8.70 10.18 8.60
CA GLY A 105 8.33 11.16 7.58
C GLY A 105 8.02 12.55 8.19
N LEU A 106 7.26 12.58 9.29
CA LEU A 106 6.96 13.82 10.00
C LEU A 106 8.24 14.46 10.58
N PHE A 107 9.10 13.65 11.21
CA PHE A 107 10.38 14.11 11.74
C PHE A 107 11.27 14.68 10.63
N TYR A 108 11.31 14.05 9.47
CA TYR A 108 12.06 14.52 8.31
C TYR A 108 11.64 15.94 7.88
N VAL A 109 10.35 16.20 7.74
CA VAL A 109 9.84 17.49 7.26
C VAL A 109 9.83 18.58 8.33
N THR A 110 9.72 18.21 9.63
CA THR A 110 9.60 19.21 10.72
C THR A 110 10.90 19.51 11.44
N VAL A 111 11.83 18.54 11.51
CA VAL A 111 13.08 18.68 12.27
C VAL A 111 14.28 18.77 11.34
N ILE A 112 14.43 17.85 10.40
CA ILE A 112 15.60 17.81 9.51
C ILE A 112 15.52 18.94 8.46
N ASN A 113 14.36 19.13 7.86
CA ASN A 113 14.13 20.08 6.77
C ASN A 113 13.08 21.15 7.16
N ARG A 114 13.21 21.73 8.35
CA ARG A 114 12.29 22.73 8.88
C ARG A 114 12.19 24.00 8.03
N ASP A 115 13.18 24.24 7.18
CA ASP A 115 13.21 25.41 6.27
C ASP A 115 12.42 25.17 4.97
N TYR A 116 11.78 24.00 4.81
CA TYR A 116 10.94 23.76 3.66
C TYR A 116 9.73 24.70 3.64
N ALA A 117 9.47 25.29 2.47
CA ALA A 117 8.21 25.97 2.24
C ALA A 117 7.03 25.01 2.46
N PHE A 118 5.90 25.55 2.92
CA PHE A 118 4.71 24.76 3.26
C PHE A 118 4.30 23.75 2.16
N VAL A 119 4.29 24.19 0.89
CA VAL A 119 3.93 23.34 -0.26
C VAL A 119 4.84 22.12 -0.33
N LYS A 120 6.15 22.31 -0.18
CA LYS A 120 7.13 21.22 -0.22
C LYS A 120 6.98 20.28 0.97
N ALA A 121 6.88 20.80 2.18
CA ALA A 121 6.73 20.01 3.40
C ALA A 121 5.42 19.18 3.36
N ALA A 122 4.31 19.81 2.99
CA ALA A 122 3.00 19.16 2.89
C ALA A 122 2.99 18.08 1.80
N THR A 123 3.53 18.37 0.61
CA THR A 123 3.61 17.39 -0.49
C THR A 123 4.44 16.17 -0.08
N VAL A 124 5.61 16.38 0.52
CA VAL A 124 6.48 15.29 0.98
C VAL A 124 5.76 14.43 2.02
N PHE A 125 5.14 15.04 3.03
CA PHE A 125 4.45 14.28 4.07
C PHE A 125 3.21 13.55 3.55
N LEU A 126 2.42 14.16 2.67
CA LEU A 126 1.25 13.52 2.06
C LEU A 126 1.65 12.34 1.17
N MET A 127 2.76 12.43 0.44
CA MET A 127 3.25 11.30 -0.35
C MET A 127 3.84 10.18 0.52
N VAL A 128 4.44 10.51 1.65
CA VAL A 128 4.78 9.50 2.68
C VAL A 128 3.51 8.80 3.17
N ALA A 129 2.47 9.54 3.54
CA ALA A 129 1.20 8.96 3.99
C ALA A 129 0.58 8.07 2.90
N TYR A 130 0.58 8.51 1.64
CA TYR A 130 0.11 7.72 0.51
C TYR A 130 0.84 6.37 0.40
N LYS A 131 2.17 6.39 0.46
CA LYS A 131 3.00 5.19 0.38
C LYS A 131 2.89 4.29 1.62
N VAL A 132 2.68 4.87 2.80
CA VAL A 132 2.45 4.10 4.02
C VAL A 132 1.10 3.37 3.97
N ILE A 133 0.07 3.97 3.39
CA ILE A 133 -1.21 3.29 3.15
C ILE A 133 -1.03 2.12 2.18
N ASP A 134 -0.19 2.26 1.16
CA ASP A 134 0.18 1.17 0.27
C ASP A 134 0.86 0.02 1.05
N GLY A 135 1.81 0.37 1.91
CA GLY A 135 2.46 -0.58 2.82
C GLY A 135 1.48 -1.26 3.78
N PHE A 136 0.47 -0.55 4.27
CA PHE A 136 -0.58 -1.12 5.11
C PHE A 136 -1.46 -2.10 4.34
N ALA A 137 -1.88 -1.74 3.15
CA ALA A 137 -2.69 -2.60 2.27
C ALA A 137 -1.96 -3.90 1.89
N ASP A 138 -0.63 -3.86 1.79
CA ASP A 138 0.20 -5.03 1.50
C ASP A 138 0.02 -6.17 2.52
N ALA A 139 -0.36 -5.88 3.77
CA ALA A 139 -0.67 -6.92 4.76
C ALA A 139 -1.89 -7.77 4.35
N TYR A 140 -2.91 -7.14 3.78
CA TYR A 140 -4.11 -7.81 3.25
C TYR A 140 -3.79 -8.58 1.99
N GLU A 141 -3.03 -7.97 1.09
CA GLU A 141 -2.57 -8.60 -0.14
C GLU A 141 -1.72 -9.84 0.12
N ALA A 142 -0.87 -9.80 1.14
CA ALA A 142 -0.09 -10.94 1.58
C ALA A 142 -0.98 -12.08 2.10
N GLU A 143 -2.07 -11.76 2.81
CA GLU A 143 -3.02 -12.77 3.27
C GLU A 143 -3.84 -13.36 2.12
N PHE A 144 -4.25 -12.56 1.13
CA PHE A 144 -4.87 -13.07 -0.10
C PHE A 144 -3.96 -14.05 -0.82
N GLN A 145 -2.68 -13.73 -0.92
CA GLN A 145 -1.68 -14.60 -1.53
C GLN A 145 -1.43 -15.87 -0.71
N ARG A 146 -1.38 -15.76 0.63
CA ARG A 146 -1.23 -16.88 1.56
C ARG A 146 -2.42 -17.86 1.47
N ASP A 147 -3.62 -17.34 1.16
CA ASP A 147 -4.84 -18.14 0.91
C ASP A 147 -4.90 -18.71 -0.53
N GLY A 148 -3.83 -18.57 -1.33
CA GLY A 148 -3.75 -19.05 -2.71
C GLY A 148 -4.49 -18.17 -3.74
N ARG A 149 -5.00 -17.02 -3.34
CA ARG A 149 -5.84 -16.11 -4.12
C ARG A 149 -5.10 -14.85 -4.57
N LEU A 150 -3.92 -15.01 -5.16
CA LEU A 150 -3.07 -13.91 -5.63
C LEU A 150 -3.79 -12.96 -6.60
N TYR A 151 -4.81 -13.43 -7.32
CA TYR A 151 -5.64 -12.58 -8.19
C TYR A 151 -6.35 -11.46 -7.42
N LEU A 152 -6.67 -11.65 -6.14
CA LEU A 152 -7.25 -10.60 -5.30
C LEU A 152 -6.25 -9.49 -5.02
N THR A 153 -4.97 -9.83 -4.79
CA THR A 153 -3.88 -8.84 -4.71
C THR A 153 -3.80 -7.99 -5.97
N GLY A 154 -3.80 -8.62 -7.15
CA GLY A 154 -3.76 -7.91 -8.42
C GLY A 154 -4.98 -7.00 -8.64
N LYS A 155 -6.18 -7.46 -8.29
CA LYS A 155 -7.41 -6.66 -8.37
C LYS A 155 -7.39 -5.49 -7.39
N SER A 156 -6.97 -5.71 -6.13
CA SER A 156 -6.86 -4.69 -5.10
C SER A 156 -5.91 -3.58 -5.56
N ASN A 157 -4.70 -3.96 -5.96
CA ASN A 157 -3.68 -3.03 -6.42
C ASN A 157 -4.17 -2.22 -7.65
N ALA A 158 -4.75 -2.90 -8.66
CA ALA A 158 -5.31 -2.22 -9.83
C ALA A 158 -6.42 -1.23 -9.46
N PHE A 159 -7.36 -1.64 -8.60
CA PHE A 159 -8.47 -0.80 -8.17
C PHE A 159 -7.98 0.45 -7.42
N ARG A 160 -7.10 0.28 -6.42
CA ARG A 160 -6.55 1.39 -5.64
C ARG A 160 -5.73 2.34 -6.52
N THR A 161 -4.91 1.79 -7.41
CA THR A 161 -4.09 2.60 -8.33
C THR A 161 -4.96 3.44 -9.25
N VAL A 162 -5.94 2.84 -9.92
CA VAL A 162 -6.83 3.58 -10.82
C VAL A 162 -7.63 4.64 -10.08
N LEU A 163 -8.16 4.30 -8.90
CA LEU A 163 -8.94 5.23 -8.08
C LEU A 163 -8.09 6.42 -7.62
N SER A 164 -6.95 6.16 -6.98
CA SER A 164 -6.12 7.21 -6.39
C SER A 164 -5.43 8.09 -7.44
N VAL A 165 -4.92 7.49 -8.51
CA VAL A 165 -4.30 8.23 -9.62
C VAL A 165 -5.34 9.03 -10.40
N GLY A 166 -6.52 8.45 -10.66
CA GLY A 166 -7.62 9.14 -11.33
C GLY A 166 -8.10 10.36 -10.53
N VAL A 167 -8.30 10.20 -9.22
CA VAL A 167 -8.68 11.30 -8.32
C VAL A 167 -7.57 12.36 -8.25
N PHE A 168 -6.32 11.94 -8.11
CA PHE A 168 -5.17 12.84 -8.08
C PHE A 168 -5.09 13.70 -9.35
N LEU A 169 -5.04 13.07 -10.52
CA LEU A 169 -4.92 13.77 -11.80
C LEU A 169 -6.16 14.63 -12.11
N GLY A 170 -7.35 14.13 -11.80
CA GLY A 170 -8.60 14.91 -11.95
C GLY A 170 -8.60 16.16 -11.09
N CYS A 171 -8.20 16.05 -9.81
CA CYS A 171 -8.08 17.18 -8.91
C CYS A 171 -6.98 18.15 -9.36
N LEU A 172 -5.81 17.62 -9.75
CA LEU A 172 -4.67 18.44 -10.18
C LEU A 172 -5.00 19.24 -11.44
N ASN A 173 -5.62 18.61 -12.43
CA ASN A 173 -6.00 19.27 -13.66
C ASN A 173 -7.09 20.34 -13.46
N ALA A 174 -8.01 20.12 -12.51
CA ALA A 174 -9.09 21.06 -12.22
C ALA A 174 -8.64 22.25 -11.35
N THR A 175 -7.73 22.03 -10.41
CA THR A 175 -7.38 23.03 -9.39
C THR A 175 -5.98 23.62 -9.53
N HIS A 176 -5.09 22.98 -10.27
CA HIS A 176 -3.66 23.29 -10.33
C HIS A 176 -3.01 23.40 -8.93
N ASN A 177 -3.59 22.74 -7.92
CA ASN A 177 -3.12 22.76 -6.54
C ASN A 177 -2.51 21.40 -6.17
N LEU A 178 -1.19 21.33 -6.12
CA LEU A 178 -0.46 20.10 -5.85
C LEU A 178 -0.80 19.50 -4.47
N VAL A 179 -0.82 20.33 -3.42
CA VAL A 179 -1.09 19.87 -2.05
C VAL A 179 -2.51 19.31 -1.92
N GLY A 180 -3.51 20.02 -2.46
CA GLY A 180 -4.90 19.57 -2.47
C GLY A 180 -5.08 18.25 -3.21
N SER A 181 -4.39 18.09 -4.34
CA SER A 181 -4.43 16.85 -5.15
C SER A 181 -3.73 15.69 -4.45
N CYS A 182 -2.62 15.93 -3.77
CA CYS A 182 -1.97 14.92 -2.92
C CYS A 182 -2.88 14.45 -1.78
N LEU A 183 -3.58 15.38 -1.11
CA LEU A 183 -4.55 15.05 -0.07
C LEU A 183 -5.71 14.21 -0.64
N ALA A 184 -6.25 14.59 -1.79
CA ALA A 184 -7.31 13.85 -2.46
C ALA A 184 -6.84 12.42 -2.83
N ALA A 185 -5.60 12.25 -3.28
CA ALA A 185 -5.00 10.95 -3.55
C ALA A 185 -4.89 10.08 -2.29
N VAL A 186 -4.45 10.65 -1.16
CA VAL A 186 -4.37 9.95 0.13
C VAL A 186 -5.74 9.45 0.57
N LEU A 187 -6.76 10.32 0.47
CA LEU A 187 -8.14 9.95 0.82
C LEU A 187 -8.70 8.86 -0.13
N ALA A 188 -8.43 8.98 -1.43
CA ALA A 188 -8.82 7.96 -2.40
C ALA A 188 -8.12 6.62 -2.16
N GLN A 189 -6.84 6.63 -1.77
CA GLN A 189 -6.10 5.42 -1.42
C GLN A 189 -6.68 4.74 -0.18
N LEU A 190 -6.99 5.50 0.87
CA LEU A 190 -7.68 4.99 2.06
C LEU A 190 -9.07 4.42 1.71
N ALA A 191 -9.85 5.14 0.92
CA ALA A 191 -11.14 4.66 0.45
C ALA A 191 -11.00 3.34 -0.33
N GLY A 192 -9.96 3.22 -1.17
CA GLY A 192 -9.67 1.99 -1.91
C GLY A 192 -9.40 0.80 -1.00
N VAL A 193 -8.61 0.97 0.06
CA VAL A 193 -8.37 -0.06 1.09
C VAL A 193 -9.68 -0.44 1.80
N CYS A 194 -10.46 0.54 2.22
CA CYS A 194 -11.73 0.28 2.91
C CYS A 194 -12.75 -0.43 2.02
N LEU A 195 -12.88 -0.02 0.77
CA LEU A 195 -13.87 -0.56 -0.17
C LEU A 195 -13.50 -1.95 -0.68
N PHE A 196 -12.22 -2.22 -0.89
CA PHE A 196 -11.76 -3.49 -1.44
C PHE A 196 -11.21 -4.41 -0.35
N ASP A 197 -10.10 -4.04 0.28
CA ASP A 197 -9.35 -4.95 1.14
C ASP A 197 -10.14 -5.37 2.38
N PHE A 198 -10.76 -4.42 3.08
CA PHE A 198 -11.60 -4.72 4.24
C PHE A 198 -12.85 -5.50 3.88
N SER A 199 -13.44 -5.22 2.70
CA SER A 199 -14.63 -5.95 2.26
C SER A 199 -14.32 -7.38 1.87
N VAL A 200 -13.18 -7.63 1.22
CA VAL A 200 -12.77 -8.95 0.75
C VAL A 200 -12.27 -9.83 1.89
N ILE A 201 -11.41 -9.29 2.78
CA ILE A 201 -10.79 -10.07 3.86
C ILE A 201 -11.85 -10.67 4.81
N GLY A 202 -12.93 -9.93 5.08
CA GLY A 202 -14.03 -10.39 5.93
C GLY A 202 -14.84 -11.57 5.37
N HIS A 203 -14.64 -11.92 4.09
CA HIS A 203 -15.33 -13.04 3.43
C HIS A 203 -14.40 -14.24 3.18
N LEU A 204 -13.14 -14.16 3.60
CA LEU A 204 -12.22 -15.29 3.52
C LEU A 204 -12.39 -16.20 4.76
N PRO A 205 -12.60 -17.52 4.57
CA PRO A 205 -12.99 -18.41 5.66
C PRO A 205 -11.87 -18.74 6.65
N GLN A 206 -10.62 -18.46 6.30
CA GLN A 206 -9.45 -18.90 7.07
C GLN A 206 -8.71 -17.76 7.78
N VAL A 207 -9.26 -16.55 7.85
CA VAL A 207 -8.59 -15.40 8.45
C VAL A 207 -8.78 -15.40 9.96
N ASP A 208 -7.67 -15.51 10.68
CA ASP A 208 -7.63 -15.44 12.14
C ASP A 208 -7.16 -14.06 12.60
N TRP A 209 -8.04 -13.35 13.31
CA TRP A 209 -7.81 -12.00 13.82
C TRP A 209 -7.24 -11.97 15.26
N GLU A 210 -7.06 -13.14 15.88
CA GLU A 210 -6.56 -13.22 17.24
C GLU A 210 -5.14 -12.63 17.33
N VAL A 211 -4.88 -11.84 18.37
CA VAL A 211 -3.55 -11.31 18.66
C VAL A 211 -3.04 -11.92 19.97
N ARG A 212 -2.07 -12.81 19.89
CA ARG A 212 -1.48 -13.46 21.07
C ARG A 212 -0.35 -12.61 21.64
N SER A 213 -0.45 -12.28 22.92
CA SER A 213 0.55 -11.46 23.61
C SER A 213 1.95 -12.09 23.52
N GLY A 214 2.98 -11.28 23.20
CA GLY A 214 4.37 -11.71 23.11
C GLY A 214 4.84 -12.21 21.74
N ARG A 215 3.94 -12.67 20.86
CA ARG A 215 4.33 -13.22 19.54
C ARG A 215 4.70 -12.17 18.52
N VAL A 216 4.15 -10.97 18.61
CA VAL A 216 4.50 -9.85 17.72
C VAL A 216 5.99 -9.47 17.86
N GLY A 217 6.54 -9.56 19.09
CA GLY A 217 7.98 -9.37 19.33
C GLY A 217 8.84 -10.41 18.62
N LEU A 218 8.39 -11.67 18.55
CA LEU A 218 9.08 -12.72 17.77
C LEU A 218 9.05 -12.43 16.27
N LEU A 219 7.91 -11.96 15.74
CA LEU A 219 7.82 -11.53 14.34
C LEU A 219 8.78 -10.39 14.03
N PHE A 220 8.94 -9.44 14.94
CA PHE A 220 9.87 -8.33 14.79
C PHE A 220 11.32 -8.79 14.72
N SER A 221 11.70 -9.81 15.50
CA SER A 221 13.06 -10.36 15.51
C SER A 221 13.36 -11.26 14.31
N VAL A 222 12.35 -11.87 13.69
CA VAL A 222 12.51 -12.83 12.57
C VAL A 222 12.38 -12.14 11.20
N GLY A 223 11.64 -11.02 11.12
CA GLY A 223 11.25 -10.39 9.84
C GLY A 223 12.42 -10.02 8.90
N PRO A 224 13.48 -9.33 9.32
CA PRO A 224 14.49 -8.86 8.37
C PRO A 224 15.68 -9.80 8.15
N LEU A 225 15.84 -10.90 8.89
CA LEU A 225 17.15 -11.55 9.02
C LEU A 225 17.21 -13.04 8.69
N VAL A 226 16.12 -13.71 8.34
CA VAL A 226 16.21 -15.16 8.07
C VAL A 226 15.88 -15.48 6.62
N PRO A 227 16.88 -15.93 5.83
CA PRO A 227 16.58 -16.62 4.59
C PRO A 227 15.77 -17.88 4.93
N VAL A 228 14.57 -17.98 4.37
CA VAL A 228 13.68 -19.15 4.48
C VAL A 228 14.36 -20.32 3.76
N GLY A 229 15.14 -21.09 4.51
CA GLY A 229 15.87 -22.22 3.95
C GLY A 229 16.73 -22.93 4.98
N SER A 230 16.14 -23.42 6.06
CA SER A 230 16.73 -24.54 6.80
C SER A 230 15.73 -25.10 7.82
N ARG A 231 15.23 -26.26 7.49
CA ARG A 231 14.52 -27.35 8.18
C ARG A 231 13.05 -27.47 7.93
#